data_24f98523658fb85bbe72954efecaa5f8
#
_entry.id   24f98523658fb85bbe72954efecaa5f8
#
_cell.length_a   1.000
_cell.length_b   1.000
_cell.length_c   1.000
_cell.angle_alpha   90.00
_cell.angle_beta   90.00
_cell.angle_gamma   90.00
#
_symmetry.space_group_name_H-M   'P 1'
#
loop_
_entity.id
_entity.type
_entity.pdbx_description
1 polymer ?
#
loop_
_entity_poly.entity_id
_entity_poly.type
_entity_poly.pdbx_seq_one_letter_code
_entity_poly.pdbx_strand_id
1 'polypeptide(L)'
;MSLNVHRFAAIRGKQSGDDYFTVVCEMALIPKLFLFNESTIPTELRAQRHINKGRIPEMARYIVDNPKNYIFSALTASIDGDIKFKPLKIDNKESEVGELEIAGDAKLMINDGQHRRAAIEKALTENPDLRKDSVAVVFFKDKGLKKSQQMFSDLNRHAIRPSNSI
;
A
#
# COMPACT_ATOMS: atom_id res chain seq x y z
N MET A 1 24.31 5.82 15.14
CA MET A 1 22.82 5.86 15.16
C MET A 1 22.31 4.84 14.17
N SER A 2 21.57 3.87 14.64
CA SER A 2 20.85 2.96 13.74
C SER A 2 19.74 3.75 13.09
N LEU A 3 19.88 4.05 11.78
CA LEU A 3 18.80 4.58 10.99
C LEU A 3 17.68 3.53 11.03
N ASN A 4 16.51 3.92 11.53
CA ASN A 4 15.35 3.04 11.45
C ASN A 4 15.12 2.68 9.99
N VAL A 5 15.11 1.38 9.70
CA VAL A 5 14.89 0.84 8.37
C VAL A 5 13.71 -0.10 8.45
N HIS A 6 12.79 0.01 7.52
CA HIS A 6 11.73 -0.99 7.34
C HIS A 6 12.26 -2.10 6.44
N ARG A 7 12.11 -3.35 6.86
CA ARG A 7 12.55 -4.53 6.10
C ARG A 7 11.38 -5.44 5.80
N PHE A 8 11.27 -5.84 4.55
CA PHE A 8 10.23 -6.73 4.08
C PHE A 8 10.81 -7.84 3.22
N ALA A 9 10.28 -9.04 3.37
CA ALA A 9 10.42 -10.03 2.32
C ALA A 9 9.66 -9.53 1.10
N ALA A 10 10.29 -9.54 -0.06
CA ALA A 10 9.75 -8.93 -1.26
C ALA A 10 10.03 -9.75 -2.52
N ILE A 11 9.15 -9.61 -3.49
CA ILE A 11 9.34 -10.07 -4.86
C ILE A 11 9.47 -8.84 -5.73
N ARG A 12 10.58 -8.75 -6.46
CA ARG A 12 10.84 -7.68 -7.40
C ARG A 12 10.22 -8.00 -8.76
N GLY A 13 9.48 -7.07 -9.32
CA GLY A 13 8.99 -7.11 -10.69
C GLY A 13 9.47 -5.90 -11.49
N LYS A 14 9.10 -5.86 -12.75
CA LYS A 14 9.45 -4.75 -13.65
C LYS A 14 8.23 -4.34 -14.49
N GLN A 15 7.99 -3.04 -14.53
CA GLN A 15 6.98 -2.43 -15.41
C GLN A 15 7.54 -1.14 -16.02
N SER A 16 7.38 -0.96 -17.31
CA SER A 16 7.85 0.23 -18.05
C SER A 16 9.32 0.58 -17.80
N GLY A 17 10.17 -0.43 -17.64
CA GLY A 17 11.60 -0.26 -17.36
C GLY A 17 11.94 -0.01 -15.89
N ASP A 18 10.96 0.14 -15.02
CA ASP A 18 11.16 0.41 -13.59
C ASP A 18 10.87 -0.82 -12.74
N ASP A 19 11.64 -0.97 -11.68
CA ASP A 19 11.41 -2.01 -10.69
C ASP A 19 10.23 -1.62 -9.79
N TYR A 20 9.43 -2.62 -9.42
CA TYR A 20 8.45 -2.54 -8.35
C TYR A 20 8.59 -3.73 -7.42
N PHE A 21 8.01 -3.65 -6.23
CA PHE A 21 8.18 -4.67 -5.20
C PHE A 21 6.82 -5.04 -4.61
N THR A 22 6.55 -6.33 -4.55
CA THR A 22 5.37 -6.85 -3.87
C THR A 22 5.79 -7.40 -2.52
N VAL A 23 5.16 -6.90 -1.47
CA VAL A 23 5.40 -7.33 -0.09
C VAL A 23 4.09 -7.72 0.59
N VAL A 24 4.20 -8.44 1.71
CA VAL A 24 3.08 -8.76 2.58
C VAL A 24 3.31 -8.04 3.90
N CYS A 25 2.37 -7.16 4.26
CA CYS A 25 2.42 -6.38 5.49
C CYS A 25 1.37 -6.85 6.49
N GLU A 26 1.75 -7.01 7.75
CA GLU A 26 0.77 -7.20 8.82
C GLU A 26 -0.15 -5.99 8.91
N MET A 27 -1.43 -6.23 9.16
CA MET A 27 -2.42 -5.16 9.27
C MET A 27 -2.09 -4.16 10.39
N ALA A 28 -1.47 -4.64 11.48
CA ALA A 28 -1.00 -3.77 12.56
C ALA A 28 0.00 -2.69 12.10
N LEU A 29 0.74 -2.96 11.02
CA LEU A 29 1.77 -2.06 10.50
C LEU A 29 1.18 -1.03 9.53
N ILE A 30 0.10 -1.34 8.85
CA ILE A 30 -0.48 -0.50 7.79
C ILE A 30 -0.78 0.94 8.26
N PRO A 31 -1.49 1.17 9.37
CA PRO A 31 -1.75 2.54 9.85
C PRO A 31 -0.50 3.30 10.26
N LYS A 32 0.56 2.59 10.64
CA LYS A 32 1.83 3.19 11.09
C LYS A 32 2.72 3.58 9.91
N LEU A 33 2.75 2.76 8.86
CA LEU A 33 3.54 3.01 7.65
C LEU A 33 2.93 4.12 6.79
N PHE A 34 1.61 4.10 6.65
CA PHE A 34 0.88 5.00 5.77
C PHE A 34 0.06 5.98 6.60
N LEU A 35 0.74 6.99 7.13
CA LEU A 35 0.06 8.08 7.82
C LEU A 35 -0.75 8.87 6.80
N PHE A 36 -2.06 8.88 7.00
CA PHE A 36 -2.93 9.75 6.24
C PHE A 36 -2.92 11.14 6.87
N ASN A 37 -2.12 12.02 6.28
CA ASN A 37 -2.12 13.44 6.65
C ASN A 37 -2.45 14.27 5.42
N GLU A 38 -3.67 14.79 5.36
CA GLU A 38 -4.11 15.66 4.27
C GLU A 38 -3.18 16.87 4.08
N SER A 39 -2.56 17.37 5.16
CA SER A 39 -1.66 18.52 5.11
C SER A 39 -0.34 18.23 4.39
N THR A 40 0.09 16.98 4.32
CA THR A 40 1.33 16.57 3.62
C THR A 40 1.12 16.27 2.15
N ILE A 41 -0.14 16.17 1.72
CA ILE A 41 -0.50 15.91 0.33
C ILE A 41 -0.61 17.25 -0.39
N PRO A 42 0.08 17.45 -1.53
CA PRO A 42 -0.08 18.65 -2.36
C PRO A 42 -1.55 18.88 -2.71
N THR A 43 -1.95 20.16 -2.74
CA THR A 43 -3.35 20.57 -2.93
C THR A 43 -3.97 19.96 -4.19
N GLU A 44 -3.20 19.85 -5.26
CA GLU A 44 -3.63 19.27 -6.54
C GLU A 44 -3.96 17.78 -6.42
N LEU A 45 -3.27 17.06 -5.52
CA LEU A 45 -3.54 15.65 -5.25
C LEU A 45 -4.69 15.45 -4.26
N ARG A 46 -4.96 16.42 -3.39
CA ARG A 46 -6.08 16.33 -2.43
C ARG A 46 -7.42 16.27 -3.14
N ALA A 47 -7.60 17.10 -4.17
CA ALA A 47 -8.84 17.15 -4.94
C ALA A 47 -9.17 15.84 -5.64
N GLN A 48 -8.15 15.05 -6.01
CA GLN A 48 -8.32 13.75 -6.67
C GLN A 48 -8.48 12.59 -5.68
N ARG A 49 -8.14 12.82 -4.40
CA ARG A 49 -8.12 11.80 -3.35
C ARG A 49 -9.22 11.99 -2.31
N HIS A 50 -10.38 12.46 -2.71
CA HIS A 50 -11.52 12.53 -1.83
C HIS A 50 -11.85 11.13 -1.29
N ILE A 51 -11.48 10.90 -0.02
CA ILE A 51 -11.94 9.73 0.69
C ILE A 51 -13.44 9.91 0.91
N ASN A 52 -14.23 9.06 0.29
CA ASN A 52 -15.63 8.95 0.66
C ASN A 52 -15.71 8.31 2.05
N LYS A 53 -15.74 9.16 3.08
CA LYS A 53 -15.75 8.74 4.48
C LYS A 53 -16.94 7.83 4.81
N GLY A 54 -18.02 7.89 4.05
CA GLY A 54 -19.17 7.01 4.21
C GLY A 54 -18.91 5.55 3.87
N ARG A 55 -17.89 5.26 3.03
CA ARG A 55 -17.53 3.87 2.67
C ARG A 55 -16.63 3.19 3.71
N ILE A 56 -15.97 3.96 4.57
CA ILE A 56 -15.01 3.41 5.54
C ILE A 56 -15.71 2.54 6.59
N PRO A 57 -16.82 2.96 7.22
CA PRO A 57 -17.53 2.12 8.18
C PRO A 57 -18.03 0.80 7.58
N GLU A 58 -18.53 0.83 6.35
CA GLU A 58 -19.01 -0.36 5.66
C GLU A 58 -17.87 -1.37 5.40
N MET A 59 -16.73 -0.89 4.91
CA MET A 59 -15.56 -1.74 4.66
C MET A 59 -14.97 -2.30 5.96
N ALA A 60 -14.90 -1.48 7.03
CA ALA A 60 -14.45 -1.93 8.34
C ALA A 60 -15.39 -3.00 8.91
N ARG A 61 -16.69 -2.80 8.79
CA ARG A 61 -17.71 -3.75 9.22
C ARG A 61 -17.59 -5.08 8.48
N TYR A 62 -17.33 -5.04 7.19
CA TYR A 62 -17.10 -6.24 6.39
C TYR A 62 -15.96 -7.10 6.96
N ILE A 63 -14.84 -6.49 7.35
CA ILE A 63 -13.71 -7.21 7.94
C ILE A 63 -14.07 -7.71 9.34
N VAL A 64 -14.63 -6.85 10.19
CA VAL A 64 -14.93 -7.16 11.59
C VAL A 64 -15.98 -8.27 11.72
N ASP A 65 -17.01 -8.23 10.88
CA ASP A 65 -18.11 -9.19 10.91
C ASP A 65 -17.75 -10.53 10.23
N ASN A 66 -16.70 -10.54 9.42
CA ASN A 66 -16.27 -11.74 8.69
C ASN A 66 -14.79 -12.09 8.93
N PRO A 67 -14.32 -12.19 10.17
CA PRO A 67 -12.88 -12.29 10.48
C PRO A 67 -12.20 -13.53 9.90
N LYS A 68 -12.98 -14.55 9.52
CA LYS A 68 -12.50 -15.79 8.91
C LYS A 68 -12.89 -15.93 7.44
N ASN A 69 -13.54 -14.94 6.87
CA ASN A 69 -14.16 -15.07 5.54
C ASN A 69 -14.20 -13.75 4.78
N TYR A 70 -13.18 -12.91 4.96
CA TYR A 70 -13.02 -11.70 4.16
C TYR A 70 -11.85 -11.81 3.19
N ILE A 71 -11.89 -11.06 2.11
CA ILE A 71 -10.80 -10.91 1.15
C ILE A 71 -10.55 -9.42 0.93
N PHE A 72 -9.28 -9.03 1.03
CA PHE A 72 -8.87 -7.64 0.84
C PHE A 72 -7.83 -7.58 -0.26
N SER A 73 -8.09 -6.75 -1.27
CA SER A 73 -7.15 -6.58 -2.38
C SER A 73 -5.91 -5.79 -1.96
N ALA A 74 -4.83 -5.97 -2.72
CA ALA A 74 -3.57 -5.30 -2.48
C ALA A 74 -3.69 -3.77 -2.47
N LEU A 75 -2.87 -3.13 -1.66
CA LEU A 75 -2.65 -1.68 -1.71
C LEU A 75 -1.55 -1.39 -2.72
N THR A 76 -1.62 -0.25 -3.38
CA THR A 76 -0.54 0.27 -4.22
C THR A 76 -0.01 1.55 -3.62
N ALA A 77 1.30 1.64 -3.43
CA ALA A 77 1.95 2.76 -2.78
C ALA A 77 3.24 3.18 -3.47
N SER A 78 3.58 4.45 -3.33
CA SER A 78 4.85 5.03 -3.77
C SER A 78 5.78 5.25 -2.59
N ILE A 79 7.08 5.07 -2.83
CA ILE A 79 8.16 5.32 -1.86
C ILE A 79 8.95 6.54 -2.33
N ASP A 80 8.88 7.62 -1.55
CA ASP A 80 9.75 8.79 -1.70
C ASP A 80 10.84 8.72 -0.65
N GLY A 81 11.99 8.21 -1.05
CA GLY A 81 13.14 7.97 -0.19
C GLY A 81 14.03 6.84 -0.67
N ASP A 82 15.05 6.53 0.10
CA ASP A 82 16.03 5.51 -0.26
C ASP A 82 15.49 4.11 -0.02
N ILE A 83 15.76 3.25 -1.00
CA ILE A 83 15.46 1.83 -0.92
C ILE A 83 16.69 1.01 -1.31
N LYS A 84 16.78 -0.18 -0.76
CA LYS A 84 17.77 -1.17 -1.13
C LYS A 84 17.11 -2.54 -1.24
N PHE A 85 17.34 -3.22 -2.34
CA PHE A 85 16.90 -4.59 -2.53
C PHE A 85 18.09 -5.55 -2.47
N LYS A 86 18.00 -6.55 -1.62
CA LYS A 86 19.00 -7.60 -1.46
C LYS A 86 18.42 -8.92 -1.96
N PRO A 87 18.73 -9.32 -3.20
CA PRO A 87 18.20 -10.57 -3.73
C PRO A 87 18.78 -11.79 -3.01
N LEU A 88 17.94 -12.79 -2.81
CA LEU A 88 18.39 -14.11 -2.39
C LEU A 88 19.02 -14.83 -3.59
N LYS A 89 20.05 -15.61 -3.33
CA LYS A 89 20.63 -16.50 -4.33
C LYS A 89 19.90 -17.85 -4.30
N ILE A 90 19.43 -18.26 -5.47
CA ILE A 90 18.87 -19.58 -5.72
C ILE A 90 19.75 -20.24 -6.77
N ASP A 91 20.29 -21.43 -6.46
CA ASP A 91 21.26 -22.11 -7.32
C ASP A 91 22.46 -21.22 -7.72
N ASN A 92 23.01 -20.47 -6.75
CA ASN A 92 24.12 -19.51 -6.93
C ASN A 92 23.84 -18.35 -7.90
N LYS A 93 22.59 -18.12 -8.29
CA LYS A 93 22.15 -17.00 -9.11
C LYS A 93 21.26 -16.07 -8.32
N GLU A 94 21.37 -14.77 -8.59
CA GLU A 94 20.43 -13.79 -8.02
C GLU A 94 19.01 -14.08 -8.50
N SER A 95 18.07 -14.08 -7.55
CA SER A 95 16.63 -14.26 -7.83
C SER A 95 15.88 -12.94 -7.71
N GLU A 96 14.62 -12.96 -8.12
CA GLU A 96 13.70 -11.83 -7.93
C GLU A 96 13.07 -11.81 -6.52
N VAL A 97 13.41 -12.78 -5.68
CA VAL A 97 12.98 -12.84 -4.27
C VAL A 97 14.11 -12.31 -3.40
N GLY A 98 13.78 -11.48 -2.42
CA GLY A 98 14.80 -10.95 -1.53
C GLY A 98 14.26 -10.12 -0.39
N GLU A 99 15.11 -9.29 0.18
CA GLU A 99 14.76 -8.34 1.22
C GLU A 99 14.74 -6.92 0.65
N LEU A 100 13.61 -6.24 0.83
CA LEU A 100 13.47 -4.82 0.55
C LEU A 100 13.70 -4.03 1.83
N GLU A 101 14.70 -3.17 1.83
CA GLU A 101 14.93 -2.18 2.87
C GLU A 101 14.41 -0.82 2.40
N ILE A 102 13.60 -0.19 3.22
CA ILE A 102 13.09 1.17 3.00
C ILE A 102 13.60 2.05 4.14
N ALA A 103 14.25 3.15 3.81
CA ALA A 103 14.74 4.10 4.81
C ALA A 103 13.60 4.57 5.73
N GLY A 104 13.87 4.69 7.02
CA GLY A 104 12.85 5.03 8.01
C GLY A 104 12.29 6.45 7.87
N ASP A 105 13.01 7.34 7.19
CA ASP A 105 12.59 8.70 6.86
C ASP A 105 11.88 8.80 5.49
N ALA A 106 11.79 7.69 4.76
CA ALA A 106 11.07 7.66 3.49
C ALA A 106 9.58 7.94 3.70
N LYS A 107 9.01 8.70 2.77
CA LYS A 107 7.58 8.99 2.75
C LYS A 107 6.87 7.92 1.92
N LEU A 108 5.92 7.25 2.54
CA LEU A 108 5.13 6.20 1.90
C LEU A 108 3.73 6.74 1.63
N MET A 109 3.34 6.75 0.37
CA MET A 109 2.08 7.33 -0.05
C MET A 109 1.23 6.28 -0.78
N ILE A 110 0.00 6.06 -0.30
CA ILE A 110 -0.93 5.16 -0.98
C ILE A 110 -1.47 5.82 -2.25
N ASN A 111 -1.28 5.17 -3.39
CA ASN A 111 -1.82 5.58 -4.69
C ASN A 111 -3.18 4.96 -4.95
N ASP A 112 -3.37 3.70 -4.54
CA ASP A 112 -4.66 3.00 -4.56
C ASP A 112 -4.86 2.22 -3.27
N GLY A 113 -6.06 2.34 -2.71
CA GLY A 113 -6.45 1.62 -1.49
C GLY A 113 -6.52 2.48 -0.22
N GLN A 114 -6.68 3.79 -0.33
CA GLN A 114 -6.80 4.66 0.85
C GLN A 114 -8.02 4.35 1.72
N HIS A 115 -9.15 4.01 1.10
CA HIS A 115 -10.33 3.56 1.83
C HIS A 115 -10.05 2.25 2.58
N ARG A 116 -9.33 1.32 1.93
CA ARG A 116 -8.90 0.05 2.55
C ARG A 116 -7.98 0.30 3.74
N ARG A 117 -7.01 1.21 3.60
CA ARG A 117 -6.12 1.59 4.71
C ARG A 117 -6.93 2.12 5.90
N ALA A 118 -7.85 3.03 5.66
CA ALA A 118 -8.67 3.62 6.71
C ALA A 118 -9.62 2.58 7.34
N ALA A 119 -10.16 1.67 6.54
CA ALA A 119 -11.00 0.56 7.02
C ALA A 119 -10.21 -0.40 7.90
N ILE A 120 -8.96 -0.72 7.54
CA ILE A 120 -8.06 -1.53 8.37
C ILE A 120 -7.82 -0.85 9.72
N GLU A 121 -7.48 0.43 9.73
CA GLU A 121 -7.27 1.18 10.96
C GLU A 121 -8.49 1.13 11.89
N LYS A 122 -9.67 1.37 11.35
CA LYS A 122 -10.93 1.28 12.09
C LYS A 122 -11.22 -0.13 12.59
N ALA A 123 -11.05 -1.13 11.74
CA ALA A 123 -11.29 -2.53 12.09
C ALA A 123 -10.38 -3.01 13.23
N LEU A 124 -9.12 -2.59 13.24
CA LEU A 124 -8.17 -2.93 14.31
C LEU A 124 -8.55 -2.34 15.67
N THR A 125 -9.26 -1.22 15.72
CA THR A 125 -9.78 -0.66 16.98
C THR A 125 -10.94 -1.49 17.52
N GLU A 126 -11.74 -2.10 16.67
CA GLU A 126 -12.91 -2.90 17.04
C GLU A 126 -12.54 -4.36 17.31
N ASN A 127 -11.61 -4.92 16.54
CA ASN A 127 -11.14 -6.29 16.70
C ASN A 127 -9.59 -6.36 16.64
N PRO A 128 -8.92 -6.28 17.80
CA PRO A 128 -7.45 -6.33 17.85
C PRO A 128 -6.83 -7.65 17.34
N ASP A 129 -7.58 -8.74 17.29
CA ASP A 129 -7.08 -10.04 16.78
C ASP A 129 -6.72 -9.98 15.29
N LEU A 130 -7.28 -9.04 14.54
CA LEU A 130 -6.97 -8.80 13.13
C LEU A 130 -5.55 -8.26 12.90
N ARG A 131 -4.82 -7.90 13.94
CA ARG A 131 -3.46 -7.35 13.83
C ARG A 131 -2.48 -8.30 13.16
N LYS A 132 -2.69 -9.60 13.30
CA LYS A 132 -1.84 -10.64 12.72
C LYS A 132 -2.20 -11.00 11.29
N ASP A 133 -3.36 -10.57 10.82
CA ASP A 133 -3.71 -10.71 9.42
C ASP A 133 -2.81 -9.79 8.59
N SER A 134 -2.71 -10.06 7.32
CA SER A 134 -1.84 -9.33 6.43
C SER A 134 -2.53 -8.94 5.14
N VAL A 135 -1.99 -7.93 4.49
CA VAL A 135 -2.42 -7.45 3.18
C VAL A 135 -1.21 -7.27 2.27
N ALA A 136 -1.37 -7.59 1.00
CA ALA A 136 -0.32 -7.34 0.02
C ALA A 136 -0.22 -5.85 -0.29
N VAL A 137 1.02 -5.37 -0.44
CA VAL A 137 1.31 -4.00 -0.85
C VAL A 137 2.26 -4.04 -2.04
N VAL A 138 1.92 -3.32 -3.09
CA VAL A 138 2.77 -3.14 -4.25
C VAL A 138 3.42 -1.77 -4.16
N PHE A 139 4.75 -1.75 -4.04
CA PHE A 139 5.53 -0.53 -3.91
C PHE A 139 6.18 -0.14 -5.24
N PHE A 140 6.00 1.13 -5.61
CA PHE A 140 6.72 1.78 -6.69
C PHE A 140 7.62 2.88 -6.13
N LYS A 141 8.79 3.09 -6.72
CA LYS A 141 9.61 4.24 -6.37
C LYS A 141 8.95 5.51 -6.88
N ASP A 142 8.83 6.53 -6.02
CA ASP A 142 8.30 7.83 -6.42
C ASP A 142 9.28 8.53 -7.38
N LYS A 143 8.76 9.01 -8.49
CA LYS A 143 9.50 9.76 -9.52
C LYS A 143 9.05 11.20 -9.61
N GLY A 144 8.44 11.70 -8.57
CA GLY A 144 7.93 13.05 -8.48
C GLY A 144 6.42 13.16 -8.65
N LEU A 145 5.88 14.31 -8.28
CA LEU A 145 4.45 14.59 -8.18
C LEU A 145 3.68 14.27 -9.48
N LYS A 146 4.21 14.69 -10.62
CA LYS A 146 3.57 14.51 -11.93
C LYS A 146 3.40 13.02 -12.27
N LYS A 147 4.41 12.22 -11.98
CA LYS A 147 4.39 10.78 -12.24
C LYS A 147 3.42 10.05 -11.29
N SER A 148 3.39 10.47 -10.02
CA SER A 148 2.43 9.94 -9.04
C SER A 148 0.98 10.28 -9.39
N GLN A 149 0.73 11.47 -9.91
CA GLN A 149 -0.59 11.87 -10.42
C GLN A 149 -1.00 11.01 -11.63
N GLN A 150 -0.09 10.77 -12.55
CA GLN A 150 -0.33 9.93 -13.72
C GLN A 150 -0.66 8.49 -13.28
N MET A 151 0.13 7.92 -12.39
CA MET A 151 -0.10 6.57 -11.86
C MET A 151 -1.49 6.45 -11.21
N PHE A 152 -1.86 7.42 -10.37
CA PHE A 152 -3.17 7.44 -9.73
C PHE A 152 -4.31 7.51 -10.77
N SER A 153 -4.14 8.37 -11.78
CA SER A 153 -5.11 8.51 -12.88
C SER A 153 -5.25 7.20 -13.65
N ASP A 154 -4.15 6.55 -13.98
CA ASP A 154 -4.15 5.30 -14.75
C ASP A 154 -4.80 4.15 -13.97
N LEU A 155 -4.47 4.00 -12.69
CA LEU A 155 -5.07 2.99 -11.80
C LEU A 155 -6.60 3.15 -11.69
N ASN A 156 -7.10 4.40 -11.68
CA ASN A 156 -8.53 4.66 -11.55
C ASN A 156 -9.28 4.64 -12.88
N ARG A 157 -8.64 5.06 -13.97
CA ARG A 157 -9.27 5.12 -15.29
C ARG A 157 -9.67 3.74 -15.81
N HIS A 158 -8.86 2.73 -15.54
CA HIS A 158 -9.09 1.37 -16.00
C HIS A 158 -9.91 0.52 -15.01
N ALA A 159 -10.32 1.09 -13.88
CA ALA A 159 -11.25 0.45 -12.97
C ALA A 159 -12.67 0.46 -13.60
N ILE A 160 -13.06 -0.65 -14.18
CA ILE A 160 -14.42 -0.85 -14.71
C ILE A 160 -15.35 -0.96 -13.48
N ARG A 161 -16.25 0.00 -13.31
CA ARG A 161 -17.37 -0.15 -12.38
C ARG A 161 -18.36 -1.14 -13.00
N PRO A 162 -18.73 -2.22 -12.29
CA PRO A 162 -19.85 -3.04 -12.74
C PRO A 162 -21.05 -2.13 -12.94
N SER A 163 -21.64 -2.14 -14.13
CA SER A 163 -22.95 -1.52 -14.30
C SER A 163 -23.92 -2.24 -13.40
N ASN A 164 -24.72 -1.50 -12.65
CA ASN A 164 -25.89 -2.08 -11.97
C ASN A 164 -26.80 -2.64 -13.07
N SER A 165 -26.57 -3.89 -13.44
CA SER A 165 -27.56 -4.63 -14.21
C SER A 165 -28.64 -5.05 -13.23
N ILE A 166 -29.79 -4.48 -13.44
CA ILE A 166 -31.06 -4.82 -12.78
C ILE A 166 -31.40 -6.29 -13.02
#